data_1a5817a5537b85f9e2c0c36cd3a3e5a4
#
_entry.id   1a5817a5537b85f9e2c0c36cd3a3e5a4
#
_cell.length_a   1.000
_cell.length_b   1.000
_cell.length_c   1.000
_cell.angle_alpha   90.00
_cell.angle_beta   90.00
_cell.angle_gamma   90.00
#
_symmetry.space_group_name_H-M   'P 1'
#
loop_
_entity.id
_entity.type
_entity.pdbx_description
1 polymer ?
#
loop_
_entity_poly.entity_id
_entity_poly.type
_entity_poly.pdbx_seq_one_letter_code
_entity_poly.pdbx_strand_id
1 'polypeptide(L)'
;DDVMVQIIADKLDEIAEQQFILDGFPRTQGQAESLDTLLTEKNNALSFVIELKIDDKILVERVVGRFTCGNCGEGYHDTFKLPAKEGTCDRCGGTEFKRRSDDNEEAMQARLVAYHAQTAPLIDYYGGKGILRSVDGAAAFDAVTAQIAAILDEN
;
A
#
# COMPACT_ATOMS: atom_id res chain seq x y z
N ASP A 1 -9.80 -6.24 15.26
CA ASP A 1 -9.69 -6.91 13.95
C ASP A 1 -11.06 -7.25 13.36
N ASP A 2 -12.02 -7.74 14.15
CA ASP A 2 -13.33 -8.16 13.68
C ASP A 2 -14.10 -7.06 12.93
N VAL A 3 -14.02 -5.81 13.40
CA VAL A 3 -14.67 -4.67 12.76
C VAL A 3 -14.11 -4.42 11.35
N MET A 4 -12.79 -4.57 11.17
CA MET A 4 -12.17 -4.39 9.85
C MET A 4 -12.58 -5.51 8.88
N VAL A 5 -12.62 -6.75 9.36
CA VAL A 5 -13.08 -7.90 8.57
C VAL A 5 -14.54 -7.71 8.16
N GLN A 6 -15.40 -7.22 9.07
CA GLN A 6 -16.81 -6.97 8.75
C GLN A 6 -16.96 -5.86 7.69
N ILE A 7 -16.21 -4.75 7.79
CA ILE A 7 -16.22 -3.70 6.77
C ILE A 7 -15.81 -4.25 5.39
N ILE A 8 -14.80 -5.12 5.35
CA ILE A 8 -14.37 -5.77 4.10
C ILE A 8 -15.46 -6.71 3.59
N ALA A 9 -16.12 -7.48 4.48
CA ALA A 9 -17.22 -8.37 4.11
C ALA A 9 -18.38 -7.61 3.45
N ASP A 10 -18.82 -6.52 4.09
CA ASP A 10 -19.89 -5.66 3.58
C ASP A 10 -19.51 -5.05 2.23
N LYS A 11 -18.24 -4.63 2.09
CA LYS A 11 -17.76 -4.05 0.83
C LYS A 11 -17.66 -5.07 -0.29
N LEU A 12 -17.24 -6.29 -0.01
CA LEU A 12 -17.22 -7.37 -0.99
C LEU A 12 -18.63 -7.74 -1.46
N ASP A 13 -19.64 -7.67 -0.57
CA ASP A 13 -21.03 -7.87 -0.95
C ASP A 13 -21.58 -6.78 -1.88
N GLU A 14 -21.16 -5.53 -1.67
CA GLU A 14 -21.54 -4.40 -2.54
C GLU A 14 -20.97 -4.53 -3.97
N ILE A 15 -19.73 -5.02 -4.11
CA ILE A 15 -19.07 -5.12 -5.42
C ILE A 15 -19.38 -6.43 -6.14
N ALA A 16 -20.02 -7.40 -5.46
CA ALA A 16 -20.46 -8.69 -6.01
C ALA A 16 -19.34 -9.44 -6.77
N GLU A 17 -19.53 -9.70 -8.08
CA GLU A 17 -18.60 -10.48 -8.91
C GLU A 17 -17.46 -9.64 -9.54
N GLN A 18 -17.26 -8.40 -9.10
CA GLN A 18 -16.21 -7.53 -9.64
C GLN A 18 -14.81 -7.92 -9.09
N GLN A 19 -13.79 -7.62 -9.87
CA GLN A 19 -12.41 -7.69 -9.41
C GLN A 19 -12.16 -6.60 -8.36
N PHE A 20 -11.35 -6.90 -7.36
CA PHE A 20 -11.02 -5.96 -6.29
C PHE A 20 -9.54 -6.00 -5.94
N ILE A 21 -9.07 -4.91 -5.37
CA ILE A 21 -7.74 -4.78 -4.79
C ILE A 21 -7.92 -4.33 -3.33
N LEU A 22 -7.26 -5.02 -2.40
CA LEU A 22 -7.17 -4.61 -1.01
C LEU A 22 -5.83 -3.90 -0.79
N ASP A 23 -5.87 -2.63 -0.43
CA ASP A 23 -4.69 -1.84 -0.11
C ASP A 23 -4.59 -1.63 1.40
N GLY A 24 -3.49 -2.09 1.99
CA GLY A 24 -3.22 -1.97 3.41
C GLY A 24 -4.04 -2.89 4.32
N PHE A 25 -4.60 -3.96 3.77
CA PHE A 25 -5.26 -5.03 4.50
C PHE A 25 -5.02 -6.38 3.77
N PRO A 26 -4.78 -7.51 4.48
CA PRO A 26 -4.58 -7.63 5.94
C PRO A 26 -3.24 -7.06 6.40
N ARG A 27 -3.11 -6.77 7.71
CA ARG A 27 -1.86 -6.34 8.36
C ARG A 27 -1.40 -7.26 9.47
N THR A 28 -2.19 -8.25 9.83
CA THR A 28 -1.86 -9.26 10.83
C THR A 28 -2.26 -10.64 10.34
N GLN A 29 -1.64 -11.68 10.90
CA GLN A 29 -1.97 -13.05 10.53
C GLN A 29 -3.44 -13.38 10.83
N GLY A 30 -3.98 -12.94 11.97
CA GLY A 30 -5.39 -13.16 12.29
C GLY A 30 -6.34 -12.52 11.27
N GLN A 31 -6.01 -11.34 10.76
CA GLN A 31 -6.78 -10.70 9.68
C GLN A 31 -6.68 -11.51 8.37
N ALA A 32 -5.51 -12.06 8.05
CA ALA A 32 -5.32 -12.87 6.85
C ALA A 32 -6.13 -14.17 6.91
N GLU A 33 -6.12 -14.86 8.05
CA GLU A 33 -6.90 -16.07 8.26
C GLU A 33 -8.41 -15.80 8.19
N SER A 34 -8.86 -14.68 8.78
CA SER A 34 -10.26 -14.25 8.70
C SER A 34 -10.67 -13.88 7.28
N LEU A 35 -9.80 -13.20 6.52
CA LEU A 35 -10.03 -12.87 5.11
C LEU A 35 -10.15 -14.14 4.27
N ASP A 36 -9.28 -15.11 4.46
CA ASP A 36 -9.33 -16.39 3.73
C ASP A 36 -10.64 -17.15 3.98
N THR A 37 -11.09 -17.17 5.24
CA THR A 37 -12.38 -17.77 5.62
C THR A 37 -13.53 -17.05 4.91
N LEU A 38 -13.56 -15.71 5.00
CA LEU A 38 -14.58 -14.89 4.36
C LEU A 38 -14.64 -15.10 2.85
N LEU A 39 -13.48 -15.10 2.18
CA LEU A 39 -13.44 -15.31 0.73
C LEU A 39 -13.89 -16.73 0.35
N THR A 40 -13.52 -17.75 1.13
CA THR A 40 -13.96 -19.13 0.91
C THR A 40 -15.48 -19.25 1.02
N GLU A 41 -16.09 -18.62 2.03
CA GLU A 41 -17.56 -18.59 2.21
C GLU A 41 -18.27 -17.93 1.03
N LYS A 42 -17.60 -16.95 0.38
CA LYS A 42 -18.11 -16.25 -0.80
C LYS A 42 -17.73 -16.94 -2.13
N ASN A 43 -17.16 -18.15 -2.09
CA ASN A 43 -16.61 -18.86 -3.26
C ASN A 43 -15.63 -18.02 -4.08
N ASN A 44 -14.80 -17.24 -3.39
CA ASN A 44 -13.79 -16.36 -3.95
C ASN A 44 -12.41 -16.67 -3.34
N ALA A 45 -11.35 -16.17 -3.94
CA ALA A 45 -9.99 -16.34 -3.47
C ALA A 45 -9.11 -15.14 -3.89
N LEU A 46 -7.99 -14.92 -3.19
CA LEU A 46 -6.96 -14.01 -3.66
C LEU A 46 -6.19 -14.66 -4.80
N SER A 47 -6.10 -13.99 -5.95
CA SER A 47 -5.26 -14.42 -7.06
C SER A 47 -3.78 -14.20 -6.74
N PHE A 48 -3.44 -13.03 -6.24
CA PHE A 48 -2.08 -12.63 -5.88
C PHE A 48 -2.05 -11.79 -4.60
N VAL A 49 -0.93 -11.88 -3.92
CA VAL A 49 -0.54 -10.93 -2.86
C VAL A 49 0.78 -10.29 -3.31
N ILE A 50 0.80 -8.97 -3.45
CA ILE A 50 1.94 -8.24 -3.98
C ILE A 50 2.65 -7.54 -2.82
N GLU A 51 3.90 -7.92 -2.58
CA GLU A 51 4.80 -7.25 -1.67
C GLU A 51 5.60 -6.19 -2.42
N LEU A 52 5.55 -4.94 -1.97
CA LEU A 52 6.47 -3.90 -2.41
C LEU A 52 7.70 -3.94 -1.50
N LYS A 53 8.75 -4.62 -1.95
CA LYS A 53 9.98 -4.78 -1.17
C LYS A 53 10.83 -3.52 -1.23
N ILE A 54 11.12 -2.94 -0.08
CA ILE A 54 11.91 -1.72 0.04
C ILE A 54 12.73 -1.75 1.34
N ASP A 55 13.93 -1.17 1.30
CA ASP A 55 14.74 -0.96 2.50
C ASP A 55 14.10 0.06 3.44
N ASP A 56 14.12 -0.22 4.73
CA ASP A 56 13.51 0.63 5.78
C ASP A 56 14.03 2.07 5.74
N LYS A 57 15.34 2.27 5.50
CA LYS A 57 15.93 3.60 5.45
C LYS A 57 15.40 4.40 4.27
N ILE A 58 15.31 3.76 3.10
CA ILE A 58 14.74 4.38 1.89
C ILE A 58 13.26 4.72 2.12
N LEU A 59 12.52 3.84 2.80
CA LEU A 59 11.12 4.07 3.12
C LEU A 59 10.93 5.25 4.05
N VAL A 60 11.73 5.34 5.12
CA VAL A 60 11.71 6.49 6.06
C VAL A 60 11.99 7.79 5.31
N GLU A 61 13.04 7.83 4.49
CA GLU A 61 13.40 9.01 3.70
C GLU A 61 12.25 9.44 2.77
N ARG A 62 11.64 8.48 2.07
CA ARG A 62 10.51 8.75 1.17
C ARG A 62 9.27 9.27 1.88
N VAL A 63 9.00 8.83 3.11
CA VAL A 63 7.82 9.26 3.86
C VAL A 63 8.04 10.61 4.52
N VAL A 64 9.19 10.83 5.15
CA VAL A 64 9.49 12.08 5.87
C VAL A 64 9.51 13.28 4.93
N GLY A 65 10.04 13.11 3.71
CA GLY A 65 10.14 14.20 2.72
C GLY A 65 8.88 14.44 1.89
N ARG A 66 7.81 13.64 2.04
CA ARG A 66 6.63 13.78 1.19
C ARG A 66 5.73 14.93 1.61
N PHE A 67 5.10 15.54 0.60
CA PHE A 67 4.04 16.51 0.78
C PHE A 67 3.05 16.43 -0.39
N THR A 68 1.88 16.99 -0.23
CA THR A 68 0.82 16.93 -1.24
C THR A 68 0.23 18.31 -1.50
N CYS A 69 -0.20 18.56 -2.73
CA CYS A 69 -0.98 19.73 -3.04
C CYS A 69 -2.31 19.68 -2.30
N GLY A 70 -2.62 20.71 -1.51
CA GLY A 70 -3.84 20.81 -0.74
C GLY A 70 -5.10 20.93 -1.59
N ASN A 71 -4.96 21.31 -2.87
CA ASN A 71 -6.08 21.52 -3.78
C ASN A 71 -6.42 20.26 -4.60
N CYS A 72 -5.43 19.56 -5.18
CA CYS A 72 -5.69 18.42 -6.08
C CYS A 72 -5.12 17.09 -5.60
N GLY A 73 -4.41 17.05 -4.46
CA GLY A 73 -3.82 15.85 -3.92
C GLY A 73 -2.55 15.36 -4.62
N GLU A 74 -2.02 16.08 -5.62
CA GLU A 74 -0.77 15.70 -6.30
C GLU A 74 0.37 15.57 -5.31
N GLY A 75 1.11 14.44 -5.38
CA GLY A 75 2.19 14.11 -4.46
C GLY A 75 3.54 14.66 -4.92
N TYR A 76 4.31 15.17 -3.97
CA TYR A 76 5.65 15.71 -4.13
C TYR A 76 6.58 15.17 -3.03
N HIS A 77 7.86 15.43 -3.20
CA HIS A 77 8.90 15.07 -2.24
C HIS A 77 10.01 16.12 -2.23
N ASP A 78 10.56 16.39 -1.06
CA ASP A 78 11.62 17.41 -0.88
C ASP A 78 12.88 17.17 -1.71
N THR A 79 13.14 15.93 -2.09
CA THR A 79 14.34 15.53 -2.84
C THR A 79 14.00 14.84 -4.16
N PHE A 80 13.04 13.91 -4.15
CA PHE A 80 12.80 13.01 -5.29
C PHE A 80 11.81 13.54 -6.32
N LYS A 81 10.92 14.46 -5.93
CA LYS A 81 9.91 15.04 -6.82
C LYS A 81 9.51 16.44 -6.37
N LEU A 82 10.33 17.41 -6.67
CA LEU A 82 10.00 18.81 -6.47
C LEU A 82 9.01 19.30 -7.55
N PRO A 83 8.14 20.27 -7.25
CA PRO A 83 7.40 20.96 -8.30
C PRO A 83 8.36 21.73 -9.21
N ALA A 84 8.06 21.76 -10.51
CA ALA A 84 8.89 22.45 -11.51
C ALA A 84 9.06 23.94 -11.21
N LYS A 85 8.05 24.56 -10.61
CA LYS A 85 8.11 25.91 -10.06
C LYS A 85 7.87 25.84 -8.56
N GLU A 86 8.83 26.34 -7.80
CA GLU A 86 8.75 26.40 -6.34
C GLU A 86 7.42 27.01 -5.88
N GLY A 87 6.77 26.35 -4.93
CA GLY A 87 5.50 26.78 -4.35
C GLY A 87 4.29 26.71 -5.29
N THR A 88 4.40 26.05 -6.45
CA THR A 88 3.29 25.95 -7.42
C THR A 88 3.09 24.50 -7.86
N CYS A 89 1.90 23.97 -7.72
CA CYS A 89 1.57 22.61 -8.13
C CYS A 89 1.57 22.48 -9.67
N ASP A 90 2.33 21.53 -10.21
CA ASP A 90 2.45 21.29 -11.65
C ASP A 90 1.12 20.86 -12.29
N ARG A 91 0.24 20.21 -11.50
CA ARG A 91 -1.01 19.68 -12.01
C ARG A 91 -2.14 20.70 -12.04
N CYS A 92 -2.28 21.53 -11.00
CA CYS A 92 -3.44 22.43 -10.87
C CYS A 92 -3.09 23.91 -10.65
N GLY A 93 -1.81 24.27 -10.56
CA GLY A 93 -1.36 25.63 -10.27
C GLY A 93 -1.62 26.12 -8.84
N GLY A 94 -2.15 25.26 -7.96
CA GLY A 94 -2.39 25.59 -6.54
C GLY A 94 -1.09 25.85 -5.79
N THR A 95 -1.13 26.72 -4.77
CA THR A 95 0.04 27.13 -4.00
C THR A 95 0.03 26.63 -2.56
N GLU A 96 -1.03 25.93 -2.15
CA GLU A 96 -1.13 25.34 -0.82
C GLU A 96 -0.60 23.91 -0.86
N PHE A 97 0.35 23.61 0.02
CA PHE A 97 0.88 22.26 0.21
C PHE A 97 0.68 21.80 1.66
N LYS A 98 0.44 20.51 1.82
CA LYS A 98 0.18 19.90 3.13
C LYS A 98 1.13 18.75 3.38
N ARG A 99 1.63 18.66 4.61
CA ARG A 99 2.34 17.49 5.14
C ARG A 99 1.45 16.79 6.16
N ARG A 100 1.52 15.50 6.22
CA ARG A 100 0.83 14.74 7.26
C ARG A 100 1.61 14.88 8.56
N SER A 101 0.92 15.01 9.68
CA SER A 101 1.54 15.14 11.01
C SER A 101 2.31 13.89 11.43
N ASP A 102 1.97 12.75 10.83
CA ASP A 102 2.57 11.44 11.08
C ASP A 102 3.72 11.09 10.11
N ASP A 103 4.08 12.00 9.18
CA ASP A 103 5.21 11.85 8.26
C ASP A 103 6.50 12.43 8.89
N ASN A 104 6.89 11.83 10.01
CA ASN A 104 8.13 12.14 10.72
C ASN A 104 8.88 10.86 11.08
N GLU A 105 10.16 10.98 11.41
CA GLU A 105 11.05 9.85 11.65
C GLU A 105 10.58 8.98 12.82
N GLU A 106 10.17 9.59 13.93
CA GLU A 106 9.71 8.87 15.13
C GLU A 106 8.45 8.02 14.83
N ALA A 107 7.46 8.62 14.17
CA ALA A 107 6.24 7.90 13.77
C ALA A 107 6.56 6.78 12.76
N MET A 108 7.50 7.00 11.85
CA MET A 108 7.93 5.97 10.91
C MET A 108 8.67 4.82 11.58
N GLN A 109 9.55 5.08 12.54
CA GLN A 109 10.20 4.03 13.31
C GLN A 109 9.18 3.17 14.06
N ALA A 110 8.20 3.79 14.71
CA ALA A 110 7.12 3.05 15.38
C ALA A 110 6.31 2.18 14.40
N ARG A 111 6.03 2.69 13.18
CA ARG A 111 5.35 1.92 12.13
C ARG A 111 6.19 0.74 11.63
N LEU A 112 7.49 0.92 11.46
CA LEU A 112 8.39 -0.16 11.03
C LEU A 112 8.47 -1.27 12.07
N VAL A 113 8.56 -0.93 13.37
CA VAL A 113 8.50 -1.91 14.45
C VAL A 113 7.21 -2.72 14.39
N ALA A 114 6.06 -2.05 14.23
CA ALA A 114 4.77 -2.73 14.11
C ALA A 114 4.68 -3.58 12.83
N TYR A 115 5.20 -3.09 11.70
CA TYR A 115 5.24 -3.82 10.44
C TYR A 115 6.03 -5.13 10.58
N HIS A 116 7.27 -5.06 11.09
CA HIS A 116 8.11 -6.25 11.26
C HIS A 116 7.52 -7.26 12.24
N ALA A 117 6.86 -6.78 13.29
CA ALA A 117 6.24 -7.66 14.28
C ALA A 117 4.93 -8.31 13.81
N GLN A 118 4.14 -7.63 13.02
CA GLN A 118 2.75 -8.03 12.75
C GLN A 118 2.47 -8.33 11.27
N THR A 119 3.07 -7.57 10.35
CA THR A 119 2.76 -7.64 8.91
C THR A 119 3.80 -8.45 8.13
N ALA A 120 5.08 -8.33 8.45
CA ALA A 120 6.12 -9.10 7.77
C ALA A 120 5.90 -10.63 7.83
N PRO A 121 5.33 -11.24 8.90
CA PRO A 121 4.99 -12.66 8.90
C PRO A 121 3.99 -13.09 7.80
N LEU A 122 3.24 -12.15 7.22
CA LEU A 122 2.33 -12.44 6.10
C LEU A 122 3.10 -12.84 4.83
N ILE A 123 4.36 -12.46 4.70
CA ILE A 123 5.24 -12.86 3.60
C ILE A 123 5.37 -14.38 3.57
N ASP A 124 5.68 -14.99 4.73
CA ASP A 124 5.77 -16.44 4.84
C ASP A 124 4.40 -17.12 4.69
N TYR A 125 3.35 -16.51 5.27
CA TYR A 125 1.99 -17.03 5.18
C TYR A 125 1.48 -17.13 3.74
N TYR A 126 1.60 -16.08 2.95
CA TYR A 126 1.17 -16.08 1.55
C TYR A 126 2.19 -16.72 0.60
N GLY A 127 3.48 -16.69 0.97
CA GLY A 127 4.53 -17.44 0.31
C GLY A 127 4.27 -18.95 0.34
N GLY A 128 3.87 -19.47 1.52
CA GLY A 128 3.47 -20.87 1.68
C GLY A 128 2.24 -21.29 0.86
N LYS A 129 1.37 -20.34 0.52
CA LYS A 129 0.21 -20.54 -0.37
C LYS A 129 0.57 -20.41 -1.87
N GLY A 130 1.77 -19.99 -2.22
CA GLY A 130 2.23 -19.84 -3.60
C GLY A 130 1.66 -18.62 -4.34
N ILE A 131 0.93 -17.73 -3.67
CA ILE A 131 0.29 -16.56 -4.28
C ILE A 131 1.06 -15.25 -4.04
N LEU A 132 2.15 -15.28 -3.25
CA LEU A 132 2.99 -14.10 -3.03
C LEU A 132 3.81 -13.76 -4.27
N ARG A 133 3.86 -12.50 -4.62
CA ARG A 133 4.76 -11.90 -5.62
C ARG A 133 5.42 -10.68 -5.01
N SER A 134 6.74 -10.55 -5.19
CA SER A 134 7.49 -9.39 -4.70
C SER A 134 7.91 -8.52 -5.87
N VAL A 135 7.76 -7.20 -5.73
CA VAL A 135 8.22 -6.19 -6.66
C VAL A 135 9.21 -5.24 -5.98
N ASP A 136 10.11 -4.65 -6.77
CA ASP A 136 11.06 -3.67 -6.26
C ASP A 136 10.36 -2.33 -5.97
N GLY A 137 9.96 -2.14 -4.71
CA GLY A 137 9.33 -0.91 -4.23
C GLY A 137 10.27 0.31 -4.21
N ALA A 138 11.59 0.12 -4.35
CA ALA A 138 12.55 1.23 -4.46
C ALA A 138 12.67 1.77 -5.90
N ALA A 139 12.23 1.02 -6.90
CA ALA A 139 12.29 1.42 -8.30
C ALA A 139 11.47 2.70 -8.59
N ALA A 140 11.65 3.25 -9.79
CA ALA A 140 10.84 4.36 -10.29
C ALA A 140 9.36 3.95 -10.40
N PHE A 141 8.45 4.91 -10.23
CA PHE A 141 7.00 4.67 -10.20
C PHE A 141 6.50 3.86 -11.40
N ASP A 142 6.91 4.24 -12.61
CA ASP A 142 6.51 3.52 -13.83
C ASP A 142 7.04 2.09 -13.89
N ALA A 143 8.24 1.85 -13.35
CA ALA A 143 8.82 0.52 -13.27
C ALA A 143 8.08 -0.38 -12.27
N VAL A 144 7.66 0.17 -11.11
CA VAL A 144 6.81 -0.55 -10.15
C VAL A 144 5.47 -0.90 -10.79
N THR A 145 4.86 0.06 -11.47
CA THR A 145 3.59 -0.15 -12.19
C THR A 145 3.72 -1.27 -13.23
N ALA A 146 4.79 -1.26 -14.01
CA ALA A 146 5.04 -2.31 -15.01
C ALA A 146 5.24 -3.71 -14.39
N GLN A 147 5.94 -3.79 -13.27
CA GLN A 147 6.12 -5.06 -12.54
C GLN A 147 4.77 -5.60 -12.03
N ILE A 148 3.93 -4.73 -11.45
CA ILE A 148 2.60 -5.13 -10.98
C ILE A 148 1.72 -5.58 -12.15
N ALA A 149 1.71 -4.82 -13.25
CA ALA A 149 0.93 -5.18 -14.44
C ALA A 149 1.34 -6.56 -14.98
N ALA A 150 2.64 -6.83 -15.07
CA ALA A 150 3.14 -8.13 -15.52
C ALA A 150 2.66 -9.30 -14.64
N ILE A 151 2.58 -9.10 -13.30
CA ILE A 151 2.04 -10.10 -12.38
C ILE A 151 0.55 -10.34 -12.64
N LEU A 152 -0.21 -9.27 -12.85
CA LEU A 152 -1.66 -9.37 -13.09
C LEU A 152 -1.99 -10.04 -14.44
N ASP A 153 -1.09 -9.95 -15.41
CA ASP A 153 -1.21 -10.59 -16.72
C ASP A 153 -0.84 -12.09 -16.70
N GLU A 154 -0.33 -12.63 -15.57
CA GLU A 154 -0.05 -14.07 -15.39
C GLU A 154 -1.31 -14.95 -15.27
N ASN A 155 -2.51 -14.38 -15.22
CA ASN A 155 -3.81 -15.08 -15.08
C ASN A 155 -4.44 -15.49 -16.40
#